data_8cbaf86001c8dfc572d49aec14be8c7b
#
_entry.id   8cbaf86001c8dfc572d49aec14be8c7b
#
_cell.length_a   1.000
_cell.length_b   1.000
_cell.length_c   1.000
_cell.angle_alpha   90.00
_cell.angle_beta   90.00
_cell.angle_gamma   90.00
#
_symmetry.space_group_name_H-M   'P 1'
#
loop_
_entity.id
_entity.type
_entity.pdbx_description
1 polymer ?
#
loop_
_entity_poly.entity_id
_entity_poly.type
_entity_poly.pdbx_seq_one_letter_code
_entity_poly.pdbx_strand_id
1 'polypeptide(L)'
;MKKFSSRIRLSLAAAAALCAAAPSFAQLASDVNVVIHTSMGDIAARLDGRAAPLTVKNFLAYAKAGFYNGTIFHRVIDGFMIQGGGMTESMTAKKTMPAIPNEARGGLTNNRGTLAMARTSDPHSATSQFFINLVNNDFLDAANAQDGWGYTVFGRVTRGMDVVDRIGRVKTGYRKGHNDVPVTPVKIISVEVKPKG
;
A
#
# COMPACT_ATOMS: atom_id res chain seq x y z
N MET A 1 20.08 -38.37 78.29
CA MET A 1 20.70 -37.83 77.05
C MET A 1 19.79 -38.15 75.87
N LYS A 2 18.96 -37.19 75.41
CA LYS A 2 18.00 -37.35 74.29
C LYS A 2 18.50 -36.52 73.12
N LYS A 3 18.79 -37.21 71.98
CA LYS A 3 19.19 -36.56 70.72
C LYS A 3 17.94 -36.09 69.98
N PHE A 4 17.80 -34.79 69.76
CA PHE A 4 16.82 -34.18 68.88
C PHE A 4 17.35 -34.17 67.42
N SER A 5 16.67 -34.86 66.55
CA SER A 5 16.99 -34.85 65.10
C SER A 5 16.02 -33.89 64.41
N SER A 6 16.55 -32.74 63.93
CA SER A 6 15.81 -31.75 63.16
C SER A 6 15.82 -32.15 61.71
N ARG A 7 14.65 -32.42 61.13
CA ARG A 7 14.44 -32.66 59.68
C ARG A 7 14.11 -31.34 59.03
N ILE A 8 15.01 -30.77 58.26
CA ILE A 8 14.79 -29.64 57.38
C ILE A 8 14.04 -30.12 56.17
N ARG A 9 12.78 -29.60 56.02
CA ARG A 9 11.99 -29.80 54.77
C ARG A 9 12.35 -28.70 53.78
N LEU A 10 13.02 -29.08 52.69
CA LEU A 10 13.33 -28.20 51.57
C LEU A 10 12.07 -28.12 50.67
N SER A 11 11.40 -26.96 50.70
CA SER A 11 10.26 -26.71 49.77
C SER A 11 10.79 -26.19 48.47
N LEU A 12 10.67 -27.00 47.42
CA LEU A 12 10.94 -26.63 46.02
C LEU A 12 9.78 -25.76 45.51
N ALA A 13 10.00 -24.45 45.37
CA ALA A 13 9.09 -23.55 44.69
C ALA A 13 9.35 -23.66 43.19
N ALA A 14 8.44 -24.24 42.44
CA ALA A 14 8.46 -24.27 40.99
C ALA A 14 8.05 -22.90 40.46
N ALA A 15 9.00 -22.14 39.91
CA ALA A 15 8.74 -20.92 39.17
C ALA A 15 8.23 -21.29 37.76
N ALA A 16 6.93 -21.13 37.52
CA ALA A 16 6.33 -21.23 36.20
C ALA A 16 6.71 -19.99 35.38
N ALA A 17 7.64 -20.12 34.45
CA ALA A 17 7.97 -19.09 33.48
C ALA A 17 6.81 -18.97 32.47
N LEU A 18 6.04 -17.88 32.59
CA LEU A 18 5.06 -17.47 31.59
C LEU A 18 5.80 -16.98 30.34
N CYS A 19 5.96 -17.86 29.37
CA CYS A 19 6.47 -17.49 28.04
C CYS A 19 5.36 -16.71 27.34
N ALA A 20 5.36 -15.38 27.45
CA ALA A 20 4.51 -14.51 26.64
C ALA A 20 4.95 -14.66 25.18
N ALA A 21 4.18 -15.37 24.38
CA ALA A 21 4.37 -15.48 22.94
C ALA A 21 4.23 -14.08 22.33
N ALA A 22 5.36 -13.45 21.97
CA ALA A 22 5.35 -12.24 21.16
C ALA A 22 4.58 -12.55 19.86
N PRO A 23 3.69 -11.63 19.40
CA PRO A 23 2.99 -11.84 18.13
C PRO A 23 4.02 -11.94 17.02
N SER A 24 4.07 -13.11 16.40
CA SER A 24 4.97 -13.39 15.30
C SER A 24 4.71 -12.43 14.14
N PHE A 25 5.69 -11.58 13.81
CA PHE A 25 5.69 -10.71 12.63
C PHE A 25 5.58 -11.50 11.29
N ALA A 26 5.67 -12.82 11.35
CA ALA A 26 5.55 -13.72 10.20
C ALA A 26 4.15 -13.75 9.55
N GLN A 27 3.11 -13.18 10.19
CA GLN A 27 1.73 -13.21 9.65
C GLN A 27 1.48 -12.19 8.52
N LEU A 28 2.41 -11.26 8.25
CA LEU A 28 2.22 -10.14 7.31
C LEU A 28 2.85 -10.32 5.93
N ALA A 29 3.60 -11.38 5.72
CA ALA A 29 4.37 -11.61 4.49
C ALA A 29 3.61 -12.44 3.43
N SER A 30 2.31 -12.26 3.28
CA SER A 30 1.54 -12.98 2.27
C SER A 30 0.92 -12.03 1.27
N ASP A 31 0.80 -12.50 0.02
CA ASP A 31 0.07 -11.81 -1.02
C ASP A 31 -1.39 -11.59 -0.61
N VAL A 32 -1.93 -10.42 -0.92
CA VAL A 32 -3.31 -10.04 -0.63
C VAL A 32 -4.00 -9.60 -1.91
N ASN A 33 -5.16 -10.17 -2.19
CA ASN A 33 -5.96 -9.76 -3.33
C ASN A 33 -6.90 -8.61 -2.91
N VAL A 34 -7.01 -7.59 -3.78
CA VAL A 34 -7.92 -6.47 -3.60
C VAL A 34 -8.69 -6.21 -4.89
N VAL A 35 -9.85 -5.56 -4.78
CA VAL A 35 -10.58 -5.00 -5.92
C VAL A 35 -10.79 -3.52 -5.67
N ILE A 36 -10.30 -2.69 -6.58
CA ILE A 36 -10.55 -1.25 -6.61
C ILE A 36 -11.78 -1.04 -7.51
N HIS A 37 -12.92 -0.76 -6.90
CA HIS A 37 -14.15 -0.42 -7.61
C HIS A 37 -14.09 1.03 -8.05
N THR A 38 -14.19 1.28 -9.34
CA THR A 38 -14.15 2.63 -9.91
C THR A 38 -15.43 2.97 -10.66
N SER A 39 -15.66 4.26 -10.94
CA SER A 39 -16.76 4.72 -11.80
C SER A 39 -16.65 4.25 -13.25
N MET A 40 -15.50 3.65 -13.65
CA MET A 40 -15.25 3.14 -15.00
C MET A 40 -15.13 1.62 -15.07
N GLY A 41 -15.30 0.92 -13.94
CA GLY A 41 -15.20 -0.53 -13.81
C GLY A 41 -14.22 -0.96 -12.71
N ASP A 42 -14.10 -2.26 -12.52
CA ASP A 42 -13.32 -2.88 -11.47
C ASP A 42 -11.86 -3.14 -11.90
N ILE A 43 -10.93 -2.90 -11.00
CA ILE A 43 -9.51 -3.20 -11.15
C ILE A 43 -9.13 -4.17 -10.04
N ALA A 44 -8.93 -5.45 -10.38
CA ALA A 44 -8.43 -6.42 -9.41
C ALA A 44 -6.90 -6.40 -9.39
N ALA A 45 -6.32 -6.42 -8.20
CA ALA A 45 -4.88 -6.41 -8.01
C ALA A 45 -4.44 -7.41 -6.93
N ARG A 46 -3.21 -7.91 -7.07
CA ARG A 46 -2.52 -8.67 -6.05
C ARG A 46 -1.40 -7.82 -5.46
N LEU A 47 -1.44 -7.62 -4.16
CA LEU A 47 -0.44 -6.90 -3.40
C LEU A 47 0.64 -7.86 -2.90
N ASP A 48 1.91 -7.47 -3.01
CA ASP A 48 3.05 -8.28 -2.62
C ASP A 48 3.56 -7.86 -1.22
N GLY A 49 3.05 -8.52 -0.20
CA GLY A 49 3.44 -8.24 1.19
C GLY A 49 4.84 -8.71 1.55
N ARG A 50 5.52 -9.48 0.69
CA ARG A 50 6.91 -9.90 0.92
C ARG A 50 7.89 -8.84 0.43
N ALA A 51 7.64 -8.30 -0.77
CA ALA A 51 8.50 -7.29 -1.36
C ALA A 51 8.32 -5.90 -0.72
N ALA A 52 7.09 -5.54 -0.29
CA ALA A 52 6.78 -4.23 0.28
C ALA A 52 5.84 -4.33 1.50
N PRO A 53 6.28 -4.95 2.61
CA PRO A 53 5.41 -5.27 3.75
C PRO A 53 4.80 -4.04 4.43
N LEU A 54 5.56 -2.96 4.62
CA LEU A 54 5.07 -1.73 5.24
C LEU A 54 4.07 -1.02 4.32
N THR A 55 4.36 -0.99 3.03
CA THR A 55 3.50 -0.36 2.01
C THR A 55 2.17 -1.11 1.89
N VAL A 56 2.20 -2.44 1.80
CA VAL A 56 0.98 -3.26 1.73
C VAL A 56 0.15 -3.10 3.00
N LYS A 57 0.78 -3.14 4.19
CA LYS A 57 0.10 -2.88 5.47
C LYS A 57 -0.59 -1.51 5.49
N ASN A 58 0.10 -0.47 5.05
CA ASN A 58 -0.40 0.89 4.98
C ASN A 58 -1.60 1.00 4.02
N PHE A 59 -1.47 0.48 2.79
CA PHE A 59 -2.56 0.48 1.81
C PHE A 59 -3.80 -0.24 2.34
N LEU A 60 -3.62 -1.42 2.95
CA LEU A 60 -4.71 -2.19 3.55
C LEU A 60 -5.37 -1.47 4.74
N ALA A 61 -4.60 -0.72 5.54
CA ALA A 61 -5.15 0.08 6.63
C ALA A 61 -6.08 1.18 6.08
N TYR A 62 -5.66 1.90 5.03
CA TYR A 62 -6.51 2.88 4.34
C TYR A 62 -7.75 2.23 3.70
N ALA A 63 -7.59 1.09 3.03
CA ALA A 63 -8.69 0.36 2.39
C ALA A 63 -9.75 -0.06 3.43
N LYS A 64 -9.33 -0.69 4.53
CA LYS A 64 -10.21 -1.15 5.62
C LYS A 64 -10.91 0.00 6.33
N ALA A 65 -10.27 1.16 6.45
CA ALA A 65 -10.88 2.37 7.01
C ALA A 65 -11.85 3.06 6.03
N GLY A 66 -12.07 2.54 4.81
CA GLY A 66 -12.88 3.19 3.78
C GLY A 66 -12.30 4.52 3.29
N PHE A 67 -11.02 4.79 3.55
CA PHE A 67 -10.40 6.07 3.22
C PHE A 67 -10.48 6.38 1.72
N TYR A 68 -10.31 5.37 0.88
CA TYR A 68 -10.33 5.53 -0.57
C TYR A 68 -11.72 5.84 -1.15
N ASN A 69 -12.79 5.59 -0.39
CA ASN A 69 -14.16 5.83 -0.85
C ASN A 69 -14.36 7.31 -1.17
N GLY A 70 -14.82 7.59 -2.40
CA GLY A 70 -15.03 8.94 -2.91
C GLY A 70 -13.76 9.71 -3.27
N THR A 71 -12.57 9.10 -3.18
CA THR A 71 -11.37 9.68 -3.79
C THR A 71 -11.41 9.53 -5.31
N ILE A 72 -10.55 10.27 -6.02
CA ILE A 72 -10.47 10.24 -7.48
C ILE A 72 -9.06 9.89 -7.96
N PHE A 73 -8.97 9.43 -9.21
CA PHE A 73 -7.73 9.52 -9.96
C PHE A 73 -7.56 10.98 -10.40
N HIS A 74 -6.78 11.73 -9.64
CA HIS A 74 -6.62 13.18 -9.78
C HIS A 74 -5.49 13.61 -10.72
N ARG A 75 -4.67 12.66 -11.18
CA ARG A 75 -3.61 12.89 -12.18
C ARG A 75 -3.55 11.70 -13.11
N VAL A 76 -3.75 11.93 -14.38
CA VAL A 76 -3.76 10.91 -15.43
C VAL A 76 -2.93 11.41 -16.60
N ILE A 77 -1.89 10.65 -16.95
CA ILE A 77 -1.02 10.95 -18.09
C ILE A 77 -0.98 9.71 -18.97
N ASP A 78 -1.54 9.84 -20.18
CA ASP A 78 -1.52 8.76 -21.18
C ASP A 78 -0.08 8.35 -21.52
N GLY A 79 0.14 7.05 -21.69
CA GLY A 79 1.48 6.51 -21.92
C GLY A 79 2.43 6.58 -20.71
N PHE A 80 1.91 6.93 -19.50
CA PHE A 80 2.70 6.97 -18.28
C PHE A 80 2.00 6.26 -17.12
N MET A 81 1.06 6.90 -16.43
CA MET A 81 0.39 6.32 -15.25
C MET A 81 -0.95 6.98 -14.96
N ILE A 82 -1.76 6.34 -14.10
CA ILE A 82 -2.93 6.93 -13.45
C ILE A 82 -2.70 7.00 -11.95
N GLN A 83 -2.80 8.18 -11.33
CA GLN A 83 -2.52 8.41 -9.91
C GLN A 83 -3.78 8.87 -9.17
N GLY A 84 -4.03 8.27 -8.01
CA GLY A 84 -5.21 8.55 -7.19
C GLY A 84 -5.02 8.27 -5.71
N GLY A 85 -6.15 8.18 -4.98
CA GLY A 85 -6.17 7.72 -3.59
C GLY A 85 -5.83 8.78 -2.53
N GLY A 86 -5.85 10.07 -2.87
CA GLY A 86 -5.54 11.13 -1.90
C GLY A 86 -6.47 12.32 -1.93
N MET A 87 -7.17 12.54 -3.04
CA MET A 87 -8.01 13.73 -3.24
C MET A 87 -9.46 13.37 -3.49
N THR A 88 -10.36 14.22 -3.01
CA THR A 88 -11.79 14.17 -3.30
C THR A 88 -12.09 14.74 -4.68
N GLU A 89 -13.33 14.58 -5.16
CA GLU A 89 -13.80 15.19 -6.41
C GLU A 89 -13.65 16.72 -6.43
N SER A 90 -13.73 17.37 -5.27
CA SER A 90 -13.48 18.82 -5.15
C SER A 90 -12.00 19.20 -5.15
N MET A 91 -11.07 18.25 -5.40
CA MET A 91 -9.61 18.44 -5.33
C MET A 91 -9.12 18.85 -3.93
N THR A 92 -9.82 18.41 -2.89
CA THR A 92 -9.40 18.61 -1.50
C THR A 92 -8.65 17.37 -1.05
N ALA A 93 -7.43 17.53 -0.53
CA ALA A 93 -6.66 16.45 0.05
C ALA A 93 -7.33 15.92 1.33
N LYS A 94 -7.44 14.60 1.45
CA LYS A 94 -7.92 13.97 2.69
C LYS A 94 -6.79 13.90 3.72
N LYS A 95 -7.14 14.02 5.01
CA LYS A 95 -6.16 13.91 6.11
C LYS A 95 -5.62 12.47 6.16
N THR A 96 -4.30 12.31 6.06
CA THR A 96 -3.62 11.02 6.00
C THR A 96 -3.10 10.55 7.36
N MET A 97 -2.79 9.26 7.47
CA MET A 97 -1.94 8.70 8.52
C MET A 97 -0.48 9.14 8.31
N PRO A 98 0.43 8.93 9.28
CA PRO A 98 1.85 9.21 9.12
C PRO A 98 2.44 8.56 7.85
N ALA A 99 3.48 9.19 7.32
CA ALA A 99 4.23 8.68 6.18
C ALA A 99 4.96 7.37 6.54
N ILE A 100 5.27 6.59 5.50
CA ILE A 100 5.95 5.30 5.61
C ILE A 100 7.33 5.34 4.93
N PRO A 101 8.29 4.53 5.39
CA PRO A 101 9.56 4.35 4.70
C PRO A 101 9.40 3.87 3.27
N ASN A 102 10.33 4.30 2.40
CA ASN A 102 10.41 3.82 1.03
C ASN A 102 10.99 2.40 0.99
N GLU A 103 10.28 1.48 0.31
CA GLU A 103 10.67 0.07 0.15
C GLU A 103 11.03 -0.26 -1.31
N ALA A 104 11.30 0.75 -2.17
CA ALA A 104 11.55 0.54 -3.61
C ALA A 104 12.77 -0.36 -3.91
N ARG A 105 13.71 -0.45 -2.95
CA ARG A 105 14.87 -1.35 -3.05
C ARG A 105 14.52 -2.83 -2.80
N GLY A 106 13.25 -3.15 -2.60
CA GLY A 106 12.74 -4.53 -2.44
C GLY A 106 12.72 -5.37 -3.73
N GLY A 107 13.20 -4.83 -4.85
CA GLY A 107 13.43 -5.59 -6.09
C GLY A 107 12.26 -5.64 -7.08
N LEU A 108 11.09 -5.06 -6.77
CA LEU A 108 10.00 -4.91 -7.74
C LEU A 108 10.21 -3.67 -8.62
N THR A 109 9.89 -3.82 -9.91
CA THR A 109 10.05 -2.78 -10.94
C THR A 109 8.72 -2.16 -11.35
N ASN A 110 8.78 -0.90 -11.84
CA ASN A 110 7.63 -0.12 -12.30
C ASN A 110 7.16 -0.54 -13.70
N ASN A 111 6.92 -1.83 -13.90
CA ASN A 111 6.41 -2.37 -15.15
C ASN A 111 4.95 -2.02 -15.35
N ARG A 112 4.48 -2.08 -16.60
CA ARG A 112 3.06 -1.93 -16.93
C ARG A 112 2.16 -2.79 -16.04
N GLY A 113 1.12 -2.17 -15.49
CA GLY A 113 0.13 -2.80 -14.62
C GLY A 113 0.56 -2.92 -13.15
N THR A 114 1.76 -2.47 -12.76
CA THR A 114 2.14 -2.44 -11.35
C THR A 114 1.53 -1.26 -10.61
N LEU A 115 1.27 -1.46 -9.31
CA LEU A 115 0.85 -0.44 -8.37
C LEU A 115 2.07 0.05 -7.60
N ALA A 116 2.29 1.37 -7.56
CA ALA A 116 3.38 1.97 -6.81
C ALA A 116 2.91 3.17 -5.98
N MET A 117 3.64 3.47 -4.89
CA MET A 117 3.33 4.60 -4.01
C MET A 117 3.80 5.92 -4.59
N ALA A 118 2.89 6.90 -4.64
CA ALA A 118 3.26 8.28 -4.88
C ALA A 118 3.89 8.90 -3.63
N ARG A 119 4.84 9.81 -3.84
CA ARG A 119 5.58 10.54 -2.79
C ARG A 119 5.99 11.94 -3.25
N THR A 120 6.46 12.74 -2.35
CA THR A 120 7.12 14.03 -2.65
C THR A 120 8.60 13.81 -3.01
N SER A 121 9.39 14.87 -3.04
CA SER A 121 10.85 14.77 -3.18
C SER A 121 11.52 14.04 -2.01
N ASP A 122 10.89 14.04 -0.81
CA ASP A 122 11.33 13.19 0.29
C ASP A 122 10.98 11.72 -0.01
N PRO A 123 11.95 10.81 -0.08
CA PRO A 123 11.71 9.41 -0.39
C PRO A 123 10.82 8.70 0.65
N HIS A 124 10.78 9.18 1.89
CA HIS A 124 10.01 8.61 3.00
C HIS A 124 8.69 9.34 3.28
N SER A 125 8.12 10.03 2.27
CA SER A 125 6.89 10.83 2.40
C SER A 125 5.61 10.16 1.90
N ALA A 126 5.67 8.91 1.46
CA ALA A 126 4.50 8.19 0.96
C ALA A 126 3.44 8.03 2.06
N THR A 127 2.17 8.29 1.71
CA THR A 127 1.03 8.14 2.64
C THR A 127 -0.07 7.28 2.02
N SER A 128 -1.11 7.88 1.41
CA SER A 128 -2.26 7.15 0.83
C SER A 128 -2.24 7.06 -0.69
N GLN A 129 -1.56 8.01 -1.37
CA GLN A 129 -1.62 8.11 -2.81
C GLN A 129 -0.81 7.01 -3.49
N PHE A 130 -1.38 6.44 -4.53
CA PHE A 130 -0.74 5.41 -5.35
C PHE A 130 -0.96 5.70 -6.84
N PHE A 131 -0.19 5.06 -7.68
CA PHE A 131 -0.40 5.09 -9.13
C PHE A 131 -0.35 3.68 -9.72
N ILE A 132 -0.96 3.53 -10.90
CA ILE A 132 -0.90 2.30 -11.70
C ILE A 132 -0.16 2.64 -13.00
N ASN A 133 0.89 1.91 -13.30
CA ASN A 133 1.71 2.11 -14.47
C ASN A 133 0.98 1.67 -15.76
N LEU A 134 0.88 2.57 -16.76
CA LEU A 134 0.30 2.27 -18.07
C LEU A 134 1.30 1.63 -19.02
N VAL A 135 2.59 1.87 -18.79
CA VAL A 135 3.74 1.33 -19.56
C VAL A 135 4.84 0.92 -18.57
N ASN A 136 5.93 0.36 -19.08
CA ASN A 136 7.15 0.16 -18.28
C ASN A 136 7.82 1.51 -18.04
N ASN A 137 7.96 1.88 -16.78
CA ASN A 137 8.53 3.16 -16.34
C ASN A 137 9.83 2.91 -15.57
N ASP A 138 10.82 2.31 -16.24
CA ASP A 138 12.08 1.86 -15.64
C ASP A 138 12.85 2.99 -14.93
N PHE A 139 12.66 4.24 -15.36
CA PHE A 139 13.25 5.43 -14.72
C PHE A 139 12.70 5.73 -13.31
N LEU A 140 11.59 5.06 -12.89
CA LEU A 140 11.04 5.13 -11.54
C LEU A 140 11.60 4.06 -10.61
N ASP A 141 12.36 3.11 -11.12
CA ASP A 141 12.98 2.05 -10.32
C ASP A 141 14.16 2.58 -9.51
N ALA A 142 14.37 2.06 -8.32
CA ALA A 142 15.44 2.54 -7.43
C ALA A 142 16.83 2.50 -8.08
N ALA A 143 17.09 1.54 -8.97
CA ALA A 143 18.36 1.42 -9.70
C ALA A 143 18.57 2.53 -10.75
N ASN A 144 17.49 3.10 -11.29
CA ASN A 144 17.52 4.03 -12.41
C ASN A 144 17.03 5.44 -12.03
N ALA A 145 16.39 5.56 -10.87
CA ALA A 145 15.81 6.82 -10.43
C ALA A 145 16.90 7.87 -10.17
N GLN A 146 16.65 9.09 -10.63
CA GLN A 146 17.60 10.20 -10.56
C GLN A 146 17.98 10.56 -9.11
N ASP A 147 17.06 10.32 -8.16
CA ASP A 147 17.27 10.55 -6.73
C ASP A 147 17.87 9.32 -5.99
N GLY A 148 18.12 8.22 -6.69
CA GLY A 148 18.65 6.96 -6.15
C GLY A 148 17.68 6.20 -5.22
N TRP A 149 16.41 6.64 -5.10
CA TRP A 149 15.41 6.01 -4.24
C TRP A 149 14.30 5.30 -5.01
N GLY A 150 13.81 5.91 -6.10
CA GLY A 150 12.70 5.38 -6.88
C GLY A 150 11.36 5.36 -6.15
N TYR A 151 10.40 4.60 -6.71
CA TYR A 151 9.03 4.50 -6.22
C TYR A 151 8.70 3.06 -5.86
N THR A 152 8.21 2.86 -4.63
CA THR A 152 7.90 1.53 -4.10
C THR A 152 6.76 0.87 -4.86
N VAL A 153 7.07 -0.14 -5.66
CA VAL A 153 6.06 -1.06 -6.21
C VAL A 153 5.63 -2.02 -5.12
N PHE A 154 4.30 -2.18 -4.95
CA PHE A 154 3.74 -3.01 -3.88
C PHE A 154 2.66 -3.99 -4.36
N GLY A 155 2.38 -4.03 -5.66
CA GLY A 155 1.41 -4.95 -6.23
C GLY A 155 1.28 -4.81 -7.74
N ARG A 156 0.38 -5.61 -8.31
CA ARG A 156 0.11 -5.57 -9.74
C ARG A 156 -1.35 -5.87 -10.04
N VAL A 157 -1.87 -5.28 -11.10
CA VAL A 157 -3.19 -5.60 -11.67
C VAL A 157 -3.20 -7.04 -12.16
N THR A 158 -4.22 -7.80 -11.78
CA THR A 158 -4.45 -9.18 -12.20
C THR A 158 -5.64 -9.29 -13.15
N ARG A 159 -6.57 -8.31 -13.10
CA ARG A 159 -7.74 -8.20 -13.99
C ARG A 159 -8.22 -6.75 -14.05
N GLY A 160 -8.76 -6.33 -15.19
CA GLY A 160 -9.24 -4.96 -15.38
C GLY A 160 -8.16 -4.01 -15.91
N MET A 161 -7.11 -4.51 -16.55
CA MET A 161 -6.09 -3.66 -17.19
C MET A 161 -6.70 -2.84 -18.34
N ASP A 162 -7.75 -3.33 -19.01
CA ASP A 162 -8.54 -2.57 -19.97
C ASP A 162 -9.27 -1.37 -19.33
N VAL A 163 -9.72 -1.51 -18.07
CA VAL A 163 -10.28 -0.39 -17.30
C VAL A 163 -9.19 0.65 -17.02
N VAL A 164 -8.01 0.22 -16.60
CA VAL A 164 -6.85 1.11 -16.37
C VAL A 164 -6.49 1.87 -17.65
N ASP A 165 -6.47 1.18 -18.81
CA ASP A 165 -6.18 1.80 -20.09
C ASP A 165 -7.24 2.82 -20.51
N ARG A 166 -8.53 2.52 -20.27
CA ARG A 166 -9.62 3.50 -20.53
C ARG A 166 -9.49 4.72 -19.63
N ILE A 167 -9.12 4.55 -18.37
CA ILE A 167 -8.86 5.67 -17.45
C ILE A 167 -7.66 6.48 -17.98
N GLY A 168 -6.60 5.82 -18.45
CA GLY A 168 -5.40 6.47 -18.99
C GLY A 168 -5.66 7.40 -20.17
N ARG A 169 -6.75 7.16 -20.93
CA ARG A 169 -7.13 7.92 -22.15
C ARG A 169 -8.22 8.95 -21.93
N VAL A 170 -8.66 9.20 -20.69
CA VAL A 170 -9.67 10.24 -20.45
C VAL A 170 -9.10 11.62 -20.75
N LYS A 171 -9.97 12.53 -21.19
CA LYS A 171 -9.56 13.92 -21.39
C LYS A 171 -9.15 14.55 -20.06
N THR A 172 -7.98 15.15 -20.01
CA THR A 172 -7.44 15.83 -18.85
C THR A 172 -7.30 17.34 -19.08
N GLY A 173 -7.13 18.08 -18.01
CA GLY A 173 -6.93 19.52 -18.03
C GLY A 173 -6.39 20.06 -16.71
N TYR A 174 -6.29 21.39 -16.62
CA TYR A 174 -5.88 22.07 -15.39
C TYR A 174 -7.07 22.30 -14.47
N ARG A 175 -6.90 21.97 -13.17
CA ARG A 175 -7.94 22.20 -12.16
C ARG A 175 -7.30 22.49 -10.80
N LYS A 176 -7.66 23.61 -10.17
CA LYS A 176 -7.22 23.99 -8.81
C LYS A 176 -5.72 23.85 -8.56
N GLY A 177 -4.88 24.32 -9.46
CA GLY A 177 -3.42 24.27 -9.31
C GLY A 177 -2.78 22.97 -9.76
N HIS A 178 -3.55 22.00 -10.25
CA HIS A 178 -3.07 20.69 -10.71
C HIS A 178 -3.25 20.53 -12.21
N ASN A 179 -2.21 20.05 -12.86
CA ASN A 179 -2.26 19.60 -14.26
C ASN A 179 -2.73 18.15 -14.36
N ASP A 180 -3.11 17.73 -15.57
CA ASP A 180 -3.44 16.34 -15.91
C ASP A 180 -4.62 15.77 -15.11
N VAL A 181 -5.53 16.63 -14.62
CA VAL A 181 -6.73 16.23 -13.89
C VAL A 181 -7.80 15.81 -14.88
N PRO A 182 -8.41 14.60 -14.75
CA PRO A 182 -9.54 14.22 -15.58
C PRO A 182 -10.66 15.26 -15.56
N VAL A 183 -11.12 15.71 -16.75
CA VAL A 183 -12.21 16.68 -16.89
C VAL A 183 -13.48 16.15 -16.26
N THR A 184 -13.80 14.87 -16.54
CA THR A 184 -14.85 14.12 -15.84
C THR A 184 -14.17 13.30 -14.75
N PRO A 185 -14.47 13.52 -13.45
CA PRO A 185 -13.81 12.83 -12.37
C PRO A 185 -13.97 11.31 -12.45
N VAL A 186 -12.86 10.59 -12.41
CA VAL A 186 -12.84 9.12 -12.29
C VAL A 186 -12.73 8.80 -10.80
N LYS A 187 -13.83 8.27 -10.23
CA LYS A 187 -13.95 8.03 -8.78
C LYS A 187 -13.48 6.62 -8.41
N ILE A 188 -12.82 6.52 -7.28
CA ILE A 188 -12.65 5.27 -6.54
C ILE A 188 -13.88 5.15 -5.62
N ILE A 189 -14.76 4.21 -5.92
CA ILE A 189 -15.99 3.97 -5.17
C ILE A 189 -15.65 3.30 -3.85
N SER A 190 -14.83 2.25 -3.90
CA SER A 190 -14.33 1.53 -2.73
C SER A 190 -13.11 0.69 -3.08
N VAL A 191 -12.39 0.23 -2.05
CA VAL A 191 -11.36 -0.79 -2.19
C VAL A 191 -11.74 -1.97 -1.30
N GLU A 192 -12.06 -3.10 -1.92
CA GLU A 192 -12.43 -4.33 -1.24
C GLU A 192 -11.18 -5.20 -1.05
N VAL A 193 -10.95 -5.66 0.20
CA VAL A 193 -9.90 -6.65 0.51
C VAL A 193 -10.52 -8.03 0.44
N LYS A 194 -10.04 -8.86 -0.49
CA LYS A 194 -10.56 -10.22 -0.64
C LYS A 194 -9.99 -11.16 0.42
N PRO A 195 -10.79 -12.08 0.97
CA PRO A 195 -10.27 -13.15 1.82
C PRO A 195 -9.17 -13.93 1.09
N LYS A 196 -8.25 -14.50 1.86
CA LYS A 196 -7.34 -15.52 1.29
C LYS A 196 -8.18 -16.71 0.86
N GLY A 197 -8.14 -17.03 -0.43
CA GLY A 197 -8.63 -18.31 -0.92
C GLY A 197 -7.75 -19.44 -0.43
#